data_fef24e77bdffac2a252359a7b82d90d5
#
_entry.id   fef24e77bdffac2a252359a7b82d90d5
#
_cell.length_a   1.000
_cell.length_b   1.000
_cell.length_c   1.000
_cell.angle_alpha   90.00
_cell.angle_beta   90.00
_cell.angle_gamma   90.00
#
_symmetry.space_group_name_H-M   'P 1'
#
loop_
_entity.id
_entity.type
_entity.pdbx_description
1 polymer ?
#
loop_
_entity_poly.entity_id
_entity_poly.type
_entity_poly.pdbx_seq_one_letter_code
_entity_poly.pdbx_strand_id
1 'polypeptide(L)'
;MLTKNSERVLRRCLGSVYENLPVGNLIVVDGNSTDSTLRILQESQELYGNLIVLQDKGTRASARQKAIGYVQSDWFMFVDSDVVLCDGWFAKARKLMSDDVGAIWGIEIWSILRGTKFLDMFERFTMKIFDRRGGTHDLLVRTKAVEDIAIPYRLHTYEDSYIRSWIIKKGYKVIPVYDPYCLHYRPENVWSARQSIALVASDLKFALRHPQLMLSYSFYAVIVIYQSALKNLRLKERPCV
;
A
#
# COMPACT_ATOMS: atom_id res chain seq x y z
N MET A 1 8.73 -3.54 2.24
CA MET A 1 7.59 -3.41 3.19
C MET A 1 7.88 -2.27 4.15
N LEU A 2 6.89 -1.44 4.51
CA LEU A 2 7.01 -0.47 5.59
C LEU A 2 6.19 -0.94 6.79
N THR A 3 6.72 -0.79 8.01
CA THR A 3 6.02 -1.16 9.25
C THR A 3 6.04 -0.01 10.25
N LYS A 4 4.96 0.13 10.99
CA LYS A 4 4.87 0.96 12.19
C LYS A 4 3.69 0.51 13.03
N ASN A 5 3.97 -0.08 14.20
CA ASN A 5 2.96 -0.61 15.11
C ASN A 5 1.97 -1.53 14.38
N SER A 6 2.52 -2.57 13.73
CA SER A 6 1.81 -3.45 12.80
C SER A 6 1.53 -4.85 13.40
N GLU A 7 1.75 -5.06 14.71
CA GLU A 7 1.69 -6.38 15.36
C GLU A 7 0.42 -7.17 15.05
N ARG A 8 -0.71 -6.47 14.87
CA ARG A 8 -2.03 -7.08 14.70
C ARG A 8 -2.17 -7.96 13.45
N VAL A 9 -1.55 -7.58 12.35
CA VAL A 9 -1.73 -8.24 11.03
C VAL A 9 -0.42 -8.75 10.46
N LEU A 10 0.72 -8.27 10.96
CA LEU A 10 2.04 -8.47 10.36
C LEU A 10 2.37 -9.95 10.09
N ARG A 11 2.06 -10.87 11.03
CA ARG A 11 2.31 -12.31 10.83
C ARG A 11 1.54 -12.87 9.63
N ARG A 12 0.27 -12.49 9.48
CA ARG A 12 -0.56 -12.91 8.35
C ARG A 12 -0.10 -12.29 7.04
N CYS A 13 0.32 -11.02 7.10
CA CYS A 13 0.90 -10.33 5.96
C CYS A 13 2.17 -11.06 5.48
N LEU A 14 3.12 -11.31 6.37
CA LEU A 14 4.37 -12.02 6.07
C LEU A 14 4.11 -13.42 5.51
N GLY A 15 3.24 -14.20 6.14
CA GLY A 15 2.82 -15.51 5.62
C GLY A 15 2.31 -15.41 4.18
N SER A 16 1.38 -14.50 3.90
CA SER A 16 0.82 -14.32 2.55
C SER A 16 1.87 -13.86 1.52
N VAL A 17 2.85 -13.07 1.94
CA VAL A 17 3.96 -12.64 1.07
C VAL A 17 4.80 -13.84 0.65
N TYR A 18 5.23 -14.65 1.60
CA TYR A 18 6.07 -15.82 1.30
C TYR A 18 5.32 -16.94 0.56
N GLU A 19 4.02 -17.08 0.78
CA GLU A 19 3.18 -18.05 0.08
C GLU A 19 2.88 -17.65 -1.38
N ASN A 20 2.81 -16.35 -1.68
CA ASN A 20 2.28 -15.86 -2.96
C ASN A 20 3.30 -15.13 -3.85
N LEU A 21 4.52 -14.89 -3.35
CA LEU A 21 5.59 -14.23 -4.09
C LEU A 21 6.88 -15.07 -4.08
N PRO A 22 7.68 -15.05 -5.16
CA PRO A 22 9.02 -15.63 -5.17
C PRO A 22 10.01 -14.69 -4.47
N VAL A 23 10.01 -14.68 -3.14
CA VAL A 23 10.78 -13.73 -2.32
C VAL A 23 12.27 -14.09 -2.33
N GLY A 24 13.10 -13.32 -3.03
CA GLY A 24 14.57 -13.39 -2.90
C GLY A 24 15.02 -12.76 -1.58
N ASN A 25 14.71 -11.47 -1.38
CA ASN A 25 14.91 -10.75 -0.12
C ASN A 25 13.66 -9.95 0.23
N LEU A 26 13.24 -9.99 1.49
CA LEU A 26 12.20 -9.11 2.03
C LEU A 26 12.84 -7.96 2.82
N ILE A 27 12.82 -6.78 2.26
CA ILE A 27 13.33 -5.56 2.89
C ILE A 27 12.20 -4.91 3.67
N VAL A 28 12.35 -4.82 4.99
CA VAL A 28 11.39 -4.18 5.89
C VAL A 28 12.01 -2.91 6.48
N VAL A 29 11.33 -1.78 6.34
CA VAL A 29 11.74 -0.52 6.97
C VAL A 29 10.75 -0.19 8.08
N ASP A 30 11.23 -0.26 9.33
CA ASP A 30 10.42 0.01 10.51
C ASP A 30 10.51 1.47 10.93
N GLY A 31 9.34 2.08 11.15
CA GLY A 31 9.17 3.48 11.58
C GLY A 31 9.26 3.69 13.09
N ASN A 32 10.15 2.98 13.79
CA ASN A 32 10.27 2.94 15.26
C ASN A 32 8.98 2.45 15.93
N SER A 33 8.62 1.23 15.67
CA SER A 33 7.51 0.56 16.35
C SER A 33 7.77 0.41 17.84
N THR A 34 6.72 0.56 18.65
CA THR A 34 6.74 0.46 20.11
C THR A 34 5.92 -0.71 20.63
N ASP A 35 5.23 -1.42 19.73
CA ASP A 35 4.48 -2.64 19.99
C ASP A 35 5.33 -3.90 19.70
N SER A 36 4.73 -5.07 19.56
CA SER A 36 5.43 -6.32 19.26
C SER A 36 5.93 -6.45 17.82
N THR A 37 5.84 -5.41 16.98
CA THR A 37 6.25 -5.45 15.56
C THR A 37 7.69 -5.94 15.40
N LEU A 38 8.65 -5.35 16.14
CA LEU A 38 10.07 -5.71 16.01
C LEU A 38 10.34 -7.15 16.44
N ARG A 39 9.66 -7.64 17.48
CA ARG A 39 9.75 -9.05 17.91
C ARG A 39 9.24 -9.99 16.83
N ILE A 40 8.11 -9.66 16.19
CA ILE A 40 7.55 -10.45 15.08
C ILE A 40 8.53 -10.48 13.89
N LEU A 41 9.18 -9.37 13.58
CA LEU A 41 10.18 -9.30 12.51
C LEU A 41 11.40 -10.16 12.83
N GLN A 42 11.90 -10.14 14.06
CA GLN A 42 13.02 -10.97 14.50
C GLN A 42 12.70 -12.47 14.36
N GLU A 43 11.56 -12.91 14.89
CA GLU A 43 11.09 -14.30 14.75
C GLU A 43 10.93 -14.70 13.27
N SER A 44 10.51 -13.75 12.42
CA SER A 44 10.38 -14.00 10.98
C SER A 44 11.74 -14.05 10.27
N GLN A 45 12.76 -13.31 10.72
CA GLN A 45 14.13 -13.44 10.22
C GLN A 45 14.69 -14.85 10.48
N GLU A 46 14.45 -15.38 11.67
CA GLU A 46 14.85 -16.74 12.04
C GLU A 46 14.13 -17.79 11.19
N LEU A 47 12.83 -17.58 10.92
CA LEU A 47 12.00 -18.51 10.16
C LEU A 47 12.33 -18.55 8.67
N TYR A 48 12.48 -17.37 8.03
CA TYR A 48 12.61 -17.26 6.58
C TYR A 48 14.03 -17.06 6.07
N GLY A 49 14.94 -16.55 6.90
CA GLY A 49 16.37 -16.40 6.61
C GLY A 49 16.75 -15.27 5.65
N ASN A 50 15.81 -14.71 4.89
CA ASN A 50 16.05 -13.69 3.85
C ASN A 50 15.32 -12.36 4.11
N LEU A 51 15.00 -12.07 5.36
CA LEU A 51 14.35 -10.84 5.78
C LEU A 51 15.39 -9.86 6.34
N ILE A 52 15.41 -8.64 5.77
CA ILE A 52 16.32 -7.56 6.15
C ILE A 52 15.51 -6.46 6.83
N VAL A 53 15.82 -6.17 8.10
CA VAL A 53 15.14 -5.13 8.87
C VAL A 53 16.01 -3.87 8.93
N LEU A 54 15.45 -2.77 8.47
CA LEU A 54 16.02 -1.43 8.54
C LEU A 54 15.13 -0.55 9.41
N GLN A 55 15.69 0.54 9.95
CA GLN A 55 14.91 1.54 10.67
C GLN A 55 14.97 2.89 9.97
N ASP A 56 13.84 3.62 9.95
CA ASP A 56 13.74 4.98 9.45
C ASP A 56 12.73 5.77 10.26
N LYS A 57 13.18 6.87 10.87
CA LYS A 57 12.34 7.79 11.68
C LYS A 57 11.64 8.84 10.83
N GLY A 58 11.87 8.85 9.53
CA GLY A 58 11.37 9.86 8.61
C GLY A 58 9.94 9.64 8.15
N THR A 59 9.69 9.97 6.90
CA THR A 59 8.39 9.84 6.25
C THR A 59 8.26 8.49 5.53
N ARG A 60 7.06 8.18 5.04
CA ARG A 60 6.86 7.02 4.14
C ARG A 60 7.73 7.16 2.88
N ALA A 61 7.89 8.38 2.37
CA ALA A 61 8.74 8.65 1.22
C ALA A 61 10.21 8.31 1.49
N SER A 62 10.77 8.74 2.63
CA SER A 62 12.15 8.42 3.00
C SER A 62 12.36 6.92 3.19
N ALA A 63 11.42 6.26 3.86
CA ALA A 63 11.47 4.81 4.08
C ALA A 63 11.39 4.01 2.77
N ARG A 64 10.53 4.41 1.81
CA ARG A 64 10.46 3.77 0.48
C ARG A 64 11.73 4.04 -0.33
N GLN A 65 12.24 5.28 -0.31
CA GLN A 65 13.51 5.62 -0.96
C GLN A 65 14.67 4.76 -0.43
N LYS A 66 14.73 4.62 0.90
CA LYS A 66 15.71 3.77 1.56
C LYS A 66 15.59 2.32 1.12
N ALA A 67 14.36 1.77 1.11
CA ALA A 67 14.12 0.39 0.70
C ALA A 67 14.52 0.12 -0.76
N ILE A 68 14.24 1.05 -1.69
CA ILE A 68 14.63 0.92 -3.10
C ILE A 68 16.14 0.74 -3.25
N GLY A 69 16.95 1.43 -2.43
CA GLY A 69 18.41 1.34 -2.46
C GLY A 69 18.98 -0.05 -2.12
N TYR A 70 18.18 -0.94 -1.55
CA TYR A 70 18.55 -2.32 -1.23
C TYR A 70 18.03 -3.35 -2.25
N VAL A 71 17.29 -2.91 -3.27
CA VAL A 71 16.77 -3.80 -4.30
C VAL A 71 17.89 -4.22 -5.26
N GLN A 72 18.03 -5.53 -5.51
CA GLN A 72 19.02 -6.11 -6.41
C GLN A 72 18.39 -6.92 -7.56
N SER A 73 17.09 -7.11 -7.55
CA SER A 73 16.33 -7.87 -8.55
C SER A 73 15.78 -6.97 -9.67
N ASP A 74 15.48 -7.54 -10.84
CA ASP A 74 14.88 -6.81 -11.97
C ASP A 74 13.48 -6.28 -11.66
N TRP A 75 12.78 -6.96 -10.76
CA TRP A 75 11.47 -6.58 -10.27
C TRP A 75 11.42 -6.68 -8.76
N PHE A 76 10.71 -5.76 -8.14
CA PHE A 76 10.44 -5.81 -6.71
C PHE A 76 8.99 -5.40 -6.43
N MET A 77 8.51 -5.69 -5.24
CA MET A 77 7.14 -5.37 -4.85
C MET A 77 7.10 -4.53 -3.58
N PHE A 78 6.38 -3.41 -3.64
CA PHE A 78 5.93 -2.75 -2.42
C PHE A 78 4.75 -3.52 -1.85
N VAL A 79 4.81 -3.81 -0.56
CA VAL A 79 3.71 -4.44 0.20
C VAL A 79 3.55 -3.68 1.51
N ASP A 80 2.34 -3.25 1.84
CA ASP A 80 2.05 -2.64 3.14
C ASP A 80 1.91 -3.74 4.21
N SER A 81 2.24 -3.45 5.46
CA SER A 81 2.29 -4.43 6.55
C SER A 81 0.93 -4.89 7.10
N ASP A 82 -0.14 -4.30 6.60
CA ASP A 82 -1.53 -4.57 7.00
C ASP A 82 -2.38 -5.14 5.86
N VAL A 83 -1.74 -5.70 4.83
CA VAL A 83 -2.41 -6.39 3.72
C VAL A 83 -2.14 -7.89 3.74
N VAL A 84 -3.04 -8.65 3.13
CA VAL A 84 -2.90 -10.09 2.86
C VAL A 84 -3.11 -10.29 1.36
N LEU A 85 -2.12 -10.82 0.67
CA LEU A 85 -2.17 -11.07 -0.76
C LEU A 85 -3.13 -12.22 -1.06
N CYS A 86 -3.82 -12.16 -2.21
CA CYS A 86 -4.64 -13.27 -2.67
C CYS A 86 -3.77 -14.42 -3.19
N ASP A 87 -4.35 -15.61 -3.20
CA ASP A 87 -3.69 -16.82 -3.70
C ASP A 87 -3.20 -16.65 -5.14
N GLY A 88 -1.94 -17.02 -5.36
CA GLY A 88 -1.29 -16.95 -6.66
C GLY A 88 -1.08 -15.53 -7.18
N TRP A 89 -0.95 -14.54 -6.31
CA TRP A 89 -0.80 -13.13 -6.69
C TRP A 89 0.25 -12.95 -7.78
N PHE A 90 1.47 -13.45 -7.56
CA PHE A 90 2.56 -13.29 -8.53
C PHE A 90 2.31 -14.05 -9.85
N ALA A 91 1.78 -15.26 -9.78
CA ALA A 91 1.48 -16.06 -10.97
C ALA A 91 0.49 -15.36 -11.92
N LYS A 92 -0.45 -14.59 -11.36
CA LYS A 92 -1.41 -13.77 -12.10
C LYS A 92 -0.75 -12.52 -12.66
N ALA A 93 -0.02 -11.75 -11.84
CA ALA A 93 0.67 -10.53 -12.25
C ALA A 93 1.76 -10.80 -13.30
N ARG A 94 2.47 -11.93 -13.21
CA ARG A 94 3.53 -12.32 -14.15
C ARG A 94 3.05 -12.35 -15.60
N LYS A 95 1.80 -12.68 -15.86
CA LYS A 95 1.21 -12.73 -17.21
C LYS A 95 1.14 -11.36 -17.88
N LEU A 96 1.25 -10.29 -17.10
CA LEU A 96 1.19 -8.89 -17.55
C LEU A 96 2.57 -8.24 -17.62
N MET A 97 3.62 -8.95 -17.23
CA MET A 97 4.99 -8.44 -17.27
C MET A 97 5.51 -8.46 -18.71
N SER A 98 5.52 -7.30 -19.37
CA SER A 98 6.10 -7.08 -20.70
C SER A 98 7.14 -5.96 -20.64
N ASP A 99 7.93 -5.77 -21.68
CA ASP A 99 9.07 -4.83 -21.70
C ASP A 99 8.65 -3.38 -21.51
N ASP A 100 7.45 -3.02 -21.91
CA ASP A 100 6.87 -1.69 -21.79
C ASP A 100 6.13 -1.45 -20.47
N VAL A 101 6.03 -2.48 -19.60
CA VAL A 101 5.38 -2.39 -18.29
C VAL A 101 6.40 -2.07 -17.21
N GLY A 102 6.18 -0.97 -16.50
CA GLY A 102 6.99 -0.52 -15.37
C GLY A 102 6.40 -0.87 -14.02
N ALA A 103 5.07 -1.03 -13.94
CA ALA A 103 4.44 -1.48 -12.70
C ALA A 103 3.08 -2.14 -12.93
N ILE A 104 2.73 -3.04 -12.01
CA ILE A 104 1.43 -3.71 -11.93
C ILE A 104 0.97 -3.60 -10.47
N TRP A 105 -0.27 -3.17 -10.25
CA TRP A 105 -0.82 -3.10 -8.91
C TRP A 105 -2.22 -3.71 -8.86
N GLY A 106 -2.46 -4.48 -7.82
CA GLY A 106 -3.74 -5.08 -7.55
C GLY A 106 -4.70 -4.12 -6.86
N ILE A 107 -5.98 -4.40 -6.94
CA ILE A 107 -6.97 -3.63 -6.17
C ILE A 107 -6.91 -4.03 -4.69
N GLU A 108 -6.98 -3.03 -3.81
CA GLU A 108 -7.20 -3.29 -2.39
C GLU A 108 -8.69 -3.58 -2.13
N ILE A 109 -8.97 -4.71 -1.51
CA ILE A 109 -10.29 -5.05 -0.99
C ILE A 109 -10.27 -4.88 0.52
N TRP A 110 -11.14 -4.02 1.04
CA TRP A 110 -11.24 -3.90 2.48
C TRP A 110 -11.84 -5.16 3.09
N SER A 111 -11.16 -5.73 4.04
CA SER A 111 -11.55 -7.01 4.66
C SER A 111 -13.00 -7.02 5.17
N ILE A 112 -13.52 -5.85 5.58
CA ILE A 112 -14.90 -5.67 6.06
C ILE A 112 -15.95 -5.73 4.93
N LEU A 113 -15.56 -5.49 3.66
CA LEU A 113 -16.48 -5.45 2.52
C LEU A 113 -16.48 -6.77 1.73
N ARG A 114 -15.61 -7.71 2.07
CA ARG A 114 -15.49 -8.99 1.37
C ARG A 114 -16.82 -9.71 1.29
N GLY A 115 -17.22 -10.08 0.06
CA GLY A 115 -18.44 -10.86 -0.19
C GLY A 115 -19.74 -10.05 -0.27
N THR A 116 -19.69 -8.71 -0.31
CA THR A 116 -20.88 -7.88 -0.51
C THR A 116 -21.07 -7.55 -2.00
N LYS A 117 -22.32 -7.59 -2.50
CA LYS A 117 -22.66 -7.17 -3.89
C LYS A 117 -22.28 -5.70 -4.16
N PHE A 118 -22.23 -4.88 -3.12
CA PHE A 118 -21.82 -3.48 -3.18
C PHE A 118 -20.32 -3.37 -3.53
N LEU A 119 -19.50 -4.32 -3.13
CA LEU A 119 -18.07 -4.34 -3.40
C LEU A 119 -17.81 -4.38 -4.92
N ASP A 120 -18.42 -5.30 -5.66
CA ASP A 120 -18.21 -5.43 -7.12
C ASP A 120 -18.54 -4.14 -7.88
N MET A 121 -19.63 -3.47 -7.49
CA MET A 121 -20.01 -2.20 -8.09
C MET A 121 -19.05 -1.07 -7.71
N PHE A 122 -18.64 -1.02 -6.46
CA PHE A 122 -17.70 -0.04 -5.92
C PHE A 122 -16.31 -0.20 -6.53
N GLU A 123 -15.83 -1.43 -6.69
CA GLU A 123 -14.56 -1.74 -7.34
C GLU A 123 -14.52 -1.28 -8.79
N ARG A 124 -15.54 -1.62 -9.58
CA ARG A 124 -15.65 -1.18 -10.98
C ARG A 124 -15.69 0.33 -11.13
N PHE A 125 -16.36 1.00 -10.21
CA PHE A 125 -16.46 2.46 -10.19
C PHE A 125 -15.13 3.11 -9.78
N THR A 126 -14.50 2.60 -8.72
CA THR A 126 -13.23 3.12 -8.21
C THR A 126 -12.09 2.92 -9.20
N MET A 127 -12.01 1.78 -9.90
CA MET A 127 -10.97 1.57 -10.90
C MET A 127 -11.07 2.55 -12.07
N LYS A 128 -12.29 2.86 -12.56
CA LYS A 128 -12.47 3.87 -13.60
C LYS A 128 -12.01 5.28 -13.19
N ILE A 129 -12.26 5.63 -11.92
CA ILE A 129 -11.96 6.97 -11.38
C ILE A 129 -10.55 7.05 -10.82
N PHE A 130 -10.07 5.99 -10.15
CA PHE A 130 -8.79 5.94 -9.45
C PHE A 130 -7.67 5.25 -10.21
N ASP A 131 -7.87 4.88 -11.46
CA ASP A 131 -6.81 4.41 -12.38
C ASP A 131 -5.54 5.28 -12.30
N ARG A 132 -5.70 6.58 -12.00
CA ARG A 132 -4.61 7.54 -11.90
C ARG A 132 -3.93 7.60 -10.53
N ARG A 133 -4.49 6.96 -9.49
CA ARG A 133 -3.97 7.11 -8.13
C ARG A 133 -2.72 6.26 -7.88
N GLY A 134 -2.72 4.99 -8.30
CA GLY A 134 -1.71 4.03 -7.86
C GLY A 134 -1.84 3.70 -6.36
N GLY A 135 -1.34 2.58 -5.94
CA GLY A 135 -1.26 2.18 -4.54
C GLY A 135 0.02 1.40 -4.32
N THR A 136 0.63 1.52 -3.14
CA THR A 136 1.85 0.78 -2.78
C THR A 136 1.56 -0.40 -1.86
N HIS A 137 0.28 -0.70 -1.65
CA HIS A 137 -0.15 -1.81 -0.81
C HIS A 137 0.20 -3.19 -1.42
N ASP A 138 0.21 -3.31 -2.77
CA ASP A 138 0.61 -4.51 -3.51
C ASP A 138 1.15 -4.15 -4.92
N LEU A 139 2.08 -3.21 -5.00
CA LEU A 139 2.64 -2.67 -6.24
C LEU A 139 3.90 -3.42 -6.66
N LEU A 140 3.82 -4.22 -7.73
CA LEU A 140 4.96 -4.85 -8.38
C LEU A 140 5.61 -3.85 -9.36
N VAL A 141 6.90 -3.60 -9.22
CA VAL A 141 7.64 -2.53 -9.92
C VAL A 141 8.85 -3.11 -10.64
N ARG A 142 9.06 -2.71 -11.89
CA ARG A 142 10.31 -2.94 -12.62
C ARG A 142 11.39 -2.02 -12.06
N THR A 143 12.49 -2.56 -11.57
CA THR A 143 13.58 -1.80 -10.94
C THR A 143 14.11 -0.71 -11.86
N LYS A 144 14.34 -1.02 -13.15
CA LYS A 144 14.80 -0.07 -14.15
C LYS A 144 13.86 1.15 -14.33
N ALA A 145 12.55 0.99 -14.07
CA ALA A 145 11.60 2.10 -14.19
C ALA A 145 11.71 3.14 -13.05
N VAL A 146 12.42 2.78 -11.96
CA VAL A 146 12.63 3.64 -10.77
C VAL A 146 14.12 3.75 -10.38
N GLU A 147 15.03 3.33 -11.24
CA GLU A 147 16.48 3.26 -10.98
C GLU A 147 17.04 4.60 -10.45
N ASP A 148 16.60 5.73 -11.01
CA ASP A 148 17.05 7.07 -10.67
C ASP A 148 15.97 7.91 -9.96
N ILE A 149 14.98 7.25 -9.35
CA ILE A 149 13.92 7.96 -8.65
C ILE A 149 14.46 8.68 -7.42
N ALA A 150 14.08 9.95 -7.26
CA ALA A 150 14.30 10.71 -6.04
C ALA A 150 12.93 11.09 -5.45
N ILE A 151 12.44 10.28 -4.51
CA ILE A 151 11.15 10.54 -3.86
C ILE A 151 11.35 11.72 -2.90
N PRO A 152 10.60 12.83 -3.04
CA PRO A 152 10.74 13.97 -2.15
C PRO A 152 10.53 13.59 -0.69
N TYR A 153 11.56 13.70 0.14
CA TYR A 153 11.57 13.19 1.52
C TYR A 153 10.48 13.79 2.42
N ARG A 154 9.95 14.95 2.05
CA ARG A 154 8.87 15.64 2.79
C ARG A 154 7.47 15.11 2.51
N LEU A 155 7.32 14.18 1.57
CA LEU A 155 6.02 13.58 1.29
C LEU A 155 5.63 12.63 2.43
N HIS A 156 4.55 12.97 3.13
CA HIS A 156 3.91 12.11 4.14
C HIS A 156 2.79 11.27 3.54
N THR A 157 2.19 11.76 2.46
CA THR A 157 1.21 11.09 1.60
C THR A 157 1.60 11.32 0.14
N TYR A 158 0.92 10.71 -0.83
CA TYR A 158 1.17 10.85 -2.28
C TYR A 158 2.52 10.29 -2.78
N GLU A 159 3.33 9.65 -1.96
CA GLU A 159 4.55 9.00 -2.41
C GLU A 159 4.25 7.89 -3.42
N ASP A 160 3.11 7.21 -3.29
CA ASP A 160 2.59 6.23 -4.24
C ASP A 160 2.27 6.86 -5.61
N SER A 161 1.54 7.95 -5.60
CA SER A 161 1.20 8.71 -6.82
C SER A 161 2.44 9.33 -7.47
N TYR A 162 3.43 9.73 -6.67
CA TYR A 162 4.71 10.21 -7.17
C TYR A 162 5.47 9.09 -7.89
N ILE A 163 5.60 7.90 -7.28
CA ILE A 163 6.25 6.74 -7.88
C ILE A 163 5.56 6.36 -9.20
N ARG A 164 4.22 6.29 -9.21
CA ARG A 164 3.46 6.02 -10.41
C ARG A 164 3.73 7.04 -11.52
N SER A 165 3.66 8.32 -11.18
CA SER A 165 3.90 9.41 -12.14
C SER A 165 5.32 9.39 -12.70
N TRP A 166 6.30 9.02 -11.87
CA TRP A 166 7.69 8.83 -12.29
C TRP A 166 7.81 7.71 -13.32
N ILE A 167 7.26 6.54 -13.04
CA ILE A 167 7.27 5.38 -13.94
C ILE A 167 6.68 5.73 -15.31
N ILE A 168 5.54 6.43 -15.33
CA ILE A 168 4.89 6.90 -16.55
C ILE A 168 5.75 7.91 -17.29
N LYS A 169 6.38 8.86 -16.58
CA LYS A 169 7.30 9.84 -17.18
C LYS A 169 8.52 9.18 -17.84
N LYS A 170 8.95 8.03 -17.33
CA LYS A 170 10.02 7.21 -17.92
C LYS A 170 9.58 6.43 -19.17
N GLY A 171 8.33 6.55 -19.59
CA GLY A 171 7.77 5.90 -20.77
C GLY A 171 7.18 4.52 -20.53
N TYR A 172 7.13 4.05 -19.27
CA TYR A 172 6.55 2.76 -18.94
C TYR A 172 5.05 2.84 -18.67
N LYS A 173 4.34 1.74 -18.92
CA LYS A 173 2.95 1.56 -18.52
C LYS A 173 2.85 1.18 -17.04
N VAL A 174 1.80 1.65 -16.39
CA VAL A 174 1.38 1.20 -15.05
C VAL A 174 0.00 0.56 -15.19
N ILE A 175 -0.11 -0.72 -14.87
CA ILE A 175 -1.30 -1.53 -15.11
C ILE A 175 -2.05 -1.76 -13.79
N PRO A 176 -3.24 -1.17 -13.60
CA PRO A 176 -4.12 -1.54 -12.50
C PRO A 176 -4.90 -2.81 -12.85
N VAL A 177 -5.07 -3.71 -11.89
CA VAL A 177 -5.78 -4.97 -12.10
C VAL A 177 -6.78 -5.27 -10.96
N TYR A 178 -7.86 -5.99 -11.28
CA TYR A 178 -8.82 -6.51 -10.30
C TYR A 178 -8.40 -7.86 -9.72
N ASP A 179 -7.66 -8.64 -10.49
CA ASP A 179 -7.08 -9.92 -10.12
C ASP A 179 -5.66 -9.98 -10.72
N PRO A 180 -4.63 -10.02 -9.91
CA PRO A 180 -4.64 -10.26 -8.46
C PRO A 180 -5.11 -9.06 -7.62
N TYR A 181 -5.41 -9.32 -6.34
CA TYR A 181 -5.84 -8.33 -5.36
C TYR A 181 -5.18 -8.57 -3.99
N CYS A 182 -5.30 -7.60 -3.07
CA CYS A 182 -4.97 -7.81 -1.68
C CYS A 182 -6.14 -7.45 -0.75
N LEU A 183 -6.20 -8.11 0.42
CA LEU A 183 -7.13 -7.77 1.49
C LEU A 183 -6.45 -6.78 2.44
N HIS A 184 -7.01 -5.60 2.60
CA HIS A 184 -6.46 -4.58 3.48
C HIS A 184 -7.15 -4.60 4.85
N TYR A 185 -6.36 -4.82 5.90
CA TYR A 185 -6.79 -4.88 7.30
C TYR A 185 -6.50 -3.55 8.00
N ARG A 186 -7.10 -2.47 7.54
CA ARG A 186 -6.89 -1.15 8.15
C ARG A 186 -7.23 -1.18 9.64
N PRO A 187 -6.38 -0.62 10.51
CA PRO A 187 -6.68 -0.50 11.93
C PRO A 187 -7.94 0.35 12.14
N GLU A 188 -8.79 -0.03 13.09
CA GLU A 188 -10.04 0.65 13.37
C GLU A 188 -9.87 2.14 13.76
N ASN A 189 -8.66 2.53 14.22
CA ASN A 189 -8.37 3.84 14.79
C ASN A 189 -7.47 4.74 13.92
N VAL A 190 -7.05 4.30 12.73
CA VAL A 190 -6.02 5.02 11.93
C VAL A 190 -6.55 6.28 11.27
N TRP A 191 -7.85 6.44 11.13
CA TRP A 191 -8.43 7.60 10.48
C TRP A 191 -9.25 8.45 11.46
N SER A 192 -8.55 9.23 12.29
CA SER A 192 -9.20 10.43 12.76
C SER A 192 -9.23 11.43 11.59
N ALA A 193 -10.37 12.05 11.33
CA ALA A 193 -10.49 13.11 10.31
C ALA A 193 -9.39 14.18 10.48
N ARG A 194 -9.01 14.46 11.73
CA ARG A 194 -7.93 15.38 12.10
C ARG A 194 -6.55 14.95 11.57
N GLN A 195 -6.20 13.66 11.68
CA GLN A 195 -4.90 13.17 11.17
C GLN A 195 -4.86 13.16 9.65
N SER A 196 -5.96 12.79 8.99
CA SER A 196 -6.07 12.83 7.54
C SER A 196 -5.96 14.25 6.99
N ILE A 197 -6.63 15.22 7.63
CA ILE A 197 -6.53 16.64 7.28
C ILE A 197 -5.11 17.15 7.49
N ALA A 198 -4.47 16.81 8.61
CA ALA A 198 -3.10 17.23 8.89
C ALA A 198 -2.10 16.68 7.86
N LEU A 199 -2.25 15.41 7.45
CA LEU A 199 -1.42 14.79 6.42
C LEU A 199 -1.62 15.45 5.05
N VAL A 200 -2.88 15.68 4.65
CA VAL A 200 -3.19 16.38 3.38
C VAL A 200 -2.66 17.82 3.41
N ALA A 201 -2.79 18.53 4.54
CA ALA A 201 -2.29 19.87 4.67
C ALA A 201 -0.76 19.95 4.58
N SER A 202 -0.02 18.95 5.10
CA SER A 202 1.44 18.87 4.98
C SER A 202 1.90 18.76 3.53
N ASP A 203 1.11 18.10 2.67
CA ASP A 203 1.42 17.85 1.27
C ASP A 203 0.69 18.79 0.30
N LEU A 204 0.00 19.79 0.81
CA LEU A 204 -0.88 20.68 0.04
C LEU A 204 -0.15 21.34 -1.15
N LYS A 205 1.10 21.76 -0.98
CA LYS A 205 1.90 22.36 -2.07
C LYS A 205 2.14 21.37 -3.22
N PHE A 206 2.30 20.09 -2.93
CA PHE A 206 2.44 19.06 -3.94
C PHE A 206 1.09 18.76 -4.59
N ALA A 207 0.04 18.63 -3.78
CA ALA A 207 -1.32 18.39 -4.25
C ALA A 207 -1.84 19.49 -5.19
N LEU A 208 -1.53 20.76 -4.91
CA LEU A 208 -1.91 21.90 -5.77
C LEU A 208 -1.24 21.85 -7.16
N ARG A 209 -0.06 21.24 -7.28
CA ARG A 209 0.61 21.03 -8.56
C ARG A 209 0.05 19.83 -9.35
N HIS A 210 -0.79 19.04 -8.73
CA HIS A 210 -1.39 17.82 -9.29
C HIS A 210 -2.91 17.82 -9.05
N PRO A 211 -3.71 18.62 -9.78
CA PRO A 211 -5.15 18.79 -9.54
C PRO A 211 -5.94 17.48 -9.53
N GLN A 212 -5.51 16.49 -10.32
CA GLN A 212 -6.10 15.16 -10.35
C GLN A 212 -6.02 14.43 -8.99
N LEU A 213 -4.99 14.73 -8.18
CA LEU A 213 -4.85 14.19 -6.83
C LEU A 213 -5.82 14.86 -5.85
N MET A 214 -6.08 16.15 -6.01
CA MET A 214 -7.09 16.87 -5.21
C MET A 214 -8.48 16.25 -5.37
N LEU A 215 -8.87 15.90 -6.60
CA LEU A 215 -10.11 15.20 -6.90
C LEU A 215 -10.16 13.82 -6.20
N SER A 216 -9.09 13.05 -6.27
CA SER A 216 -8.98 11.74 -5.60
C SER A 216 -9.13 11.87 -4.09
N TYR A 217 -8.56 12.91 -3.47
CA TYR A 217 -8.66 13.12 -2.02
C TYR A 217 -10.05 13.60 -1.59
N SER A 218 -10.72 14.42 -2.38
CA SER A 218 -12.10 14.81 -2.12
C SER A 218 -13.02 13.58 -2.10
N PHE A 219 -12.84 12.67 -3.07
CA PHE A 219 -13.57 11.40 -3.11
C PHE A 219 -13.23 10.49 -1.91
N TYR A 220 -11.95 10.43 -1.55
CA TYR A 220 -11.50 9.67 -0.41
C TYR A 220 -12.08 10.20 0.92
N ALA A 221 -12.18 11.51 1.08
CA ALA A 221 -12.84 12.12 2.24
C ALA A 221 -14.31 11.69 2.35
N VAL A 222 -15.04 11.63 1.22
CA VAL A 222 -16.42 11.13 1.18
C VAL A 222 -16.51 9.67 1.63
N ILE A 223 -15.57 8.83 1.17
CA ILE A 223 -15.51 7.41 1.56
C ILE A 223 -15.23 7.28 3.07
N VAL A 224 -14.30 8.06 3.62
CA VAL A 224 -13.98 8.07 5.06
C VAL A 224 -15.19 8.50 5.89
N ILE A 225 -15.90 9.54 5.46
CA ILE A 225 -17.12 10.02 6.13
C ILE A 225 -18.21 8.93 6.12
N TYR A 226 -18.46 8.32 4.96
CA TYR A 226 -19.44 7.24 4.81
C TYR A 226 -19.13 6.05 5.72
N GLN A 227 -17.86 5.65 5.80
CA GLN A 227 -17.45 4.55 6.67
C GLN A 227 -17.53 4.87 8.15
N SER A 228 -17.19 6.11 8.52
CA SER A 228 -17.37 6.58 9.90
C SER A 228 -18.85 6.57 10.29
N ALA A 229 -19.75 6.93 9.37
CA ALA A 229 -21.19 6.86 9.58
C ALA A 229 -21.68 5.41 9.74
N LEU A 230 -21.22 4.48 8.89
CA LEU A 230 -21.56 3.04 8.99
C LEU A 230 -21.04 2.42 10.29
N LYS A 231 -19.85 2.79 10.73
CA LYS A 231 -19.30 2.34 12.03
C LYS A 231 -20.18 2.79 13.18
N ASN A 232 -20.61 4.04 13.18
CA ASN A 232 -21.48 4.60 14.22
C ASN A 232 -22.87 3.94 14.24
N LEU A 233 -23.43 3.58 13.08
CA LEU A 233 -24.69 2.84 12.97
C LEU A 233 -24.56 1.42 13.54
N ARG A 234 -23.48 0.68 13.20
CA ARG A 234 -23.24 -0.68 13.72
C ARG A 234 -22.97 -0.72 15.22
N LEU A 235 -22.38 0.33 15.79
CA LEU A 235 -22.18 0.44 17.25
C LEU A 235 -23.48 0.71 17.98
N LYS A 236 -24.47 1.34 17.34
CA LYS A 236 -25.83 1.54 17.92
C LYS A 236 -26.70 0.29 17.88
N GLU A 237 -26.39 -0.67 16.99
CA GLU A 237 -27.15 -1.94 16.86
C GLU A 237 -26.64 -3.07 17.74
N ARG A 238 -25.58 -2.88 18.54
CA ARG A 238 -25.16 -3.86 19.55
C ARG A 238 -26.01 -3.64 20.79
N PRO A 239 -26.94 -4.56 21.15
CA PRO A 239 -27.59 -4.50 22.45
C PRO A 239 -26.54 -4.66 23.54
N CYS A 240 -26.65 -3.85 24.57
CA CYS A 240 -25.90 -4.07 25.80
C CYS A 240 -26.26 -5.48 26.32
N VAL A 241 -25.30 -6.39 26.30
CA VAL A 241 -25.33 -7.64 27.05
C VAL A 241 -24.26 -7.54 28.13
#